data_453e0b8ae72f17f3bad0a37a8e12e394
#
_entry.id   453e0b8ae72f17f3bad0a37a8e12e394
#
_cell.length_a   1.000
_cell.length_b   1.000
_cell.length_c   1.000
_cell.angle_alpha   90.00
_cell.angle_beta   90.00
_cell.angle_gamma   90.00
#
_symmetry.space_group_name_H-M   'P 1'
#
loop_
_entity.id
_entity.type
_entity.pdbx_description
1 polymer ?
#
loop_
_entity_poly.entity_id
_entity_poly.type
_entity_poly.pdbx_seq_one_letter_code
_entity_poly.pdbx_strand_id
1 'polypeptide(L)'
;IKAMSGDSFLIELGDGHCILIDCGYRSTYESELKPILQRLHNEGCRLDLLIITHMDEDHIGGAIALIEDNGDSENPNVISIDNIWFNGIFEVCRNYDFLCSHLVEKLSEIDYSKSRYLYSKILRLIGTGEGFVSAKQAEAFEVLCRSYNYNLNNVSKNGLIMAGDKIKIGKWKISVLSPGKNEINCFAKWIDKKLISCLGRNYKLAKDNFVEFIEKLIIATEKDEAGNCGRECISASKIDIKNWLGTSTLAKMNEVNRMSIVIEIESDETSMLFTGDSESEDWVKRAKPQYDVVKLSHHGSTKPNIKLLESIRIEKALISTNGKKNHPENDLLARIFINGIKDIYFNYEIRQKEQILSCQGEYAVTAHFEENKIEVKR
;
A
#
# COMPACT_ATOMS: atom_id res chain seq x y z
N ILE A 1 10.24 3.40 -9.18
CA ILE A 1 11.45 3.59 -8.36
C ILE A 1 11.91 2.24 -7.84
N LYS A 2 13.21 2.07 -7.59
CA LYS A 2 13.77 0.83 -7.01
C LYS A 2 13.45 0.76 -5.50
N ALA A 3 12.32 0.13 -5.16
CA ALA A 3 11.80 0.04 -3.80
C ALA A 3 12.07 -1.30 -3.10
N MET A 4 13.07 -2.05 -3.54
CA MET A 4 13.37 -3.42 -3.07
C MET A 4 12.18 -4.37 -3.30
N SER A 5 11.57 -4.91 -2.24
CA SER A 5 10.35 -5.73 -2.33
C SER A 5 9.07 -4.91 -2.12
N GLY A 6 9.15 -3.59 -2.05
CA GLY A 6 8.04 -2.69 -1.85
C GLY A 6 7.64 -1.90 -3.10
N ASP A 7 6.80 -0.90 -2.90
CA ASP A 7 6.27 -0.04 -3.97
C ASP A 7 6.68 1.43 -3.78
N SER A 8 7.02 2.08 -4.89
CA SER A 8 7.17 3.53 -4.96
C SER A 8 7.05 3.96 -6.43
N PHE A 9 6.00 4.70 -6.78
CA PHE A 9 5.72 5.15 -8.14
C PHE A 9 5.54 6.67 -8.18
N LEU A 10 6.46 7.35 -8.84
CA LEU A 10 6.33 8.76 -9.17
C LEU A 10 5.74 8.89 -10.58
N ILE A 11 4.64 9.61 -10.70
CA ILE A 11 3.92 9.84 -11.94
C ILE A 11 4.05 11.32 -12.27
N GLU A 12 4.89 11.63 -13.27
CA GLU A 12 5.02 12.95 -13.84
C GLU A 12 3.96 13.08 -14.95
N LEU A 13 2.91 13.86 -14.70
CA LEU A 13 1.85 14.11 -15.66
C LEU A 13 2.32 15.14 -16.69
N GLY A 14 1.93 14.96 -17.95
CA GLY A 14 2.46 15.76 -19.06
C GLY A 14 2.14 17.26 -19.03
N ASP A 15 1.35 17.73 -18.05
CA ASP A 15 1.00 19.13 -17.82
C ASP A 15 1.71 19.74 -16.60
N GLY A 16 2.78 19.10 -16.11
CA GLY A 16 3.63 19.57 -15.00
C GLY A 16 3.15 19.19 -13.60
N HIS A 17 2.10 18.42 -13.50
CA HIS A 17 1.59 17.88 -12.23
C HIS A 17 2.30 16.56 -11.86
N CYS A 18 2.44 16.29 -10.56
CA CYS A 18 3.10 15.10 -10.04
C CYS A 18 2.26 14.38 -8.98
N ILE A 19 2.20 13.05 -9.09
CA ILE A 19 1.57 12.17 -8.10
C ILE A 19 2.62 11.16 -7.63
N LEU A 20 2.73 10.96 -6.32
CA LEU A 20 3.54 9.91 -5.73
C LEU A 20 2.65 8.86 -5.07
N ILE A 21 2.83 7.60 -5.43
CA ILE A 21 2.10 6.46 -4.86
C ILE A 21 3.10 5.57 -4.15
N ASP A 22 2.96 5.43 -2.85
CA ASP A 22 3.85 4.76 -1.93
C ASP A 22 5.31 5.27 -1.98
N CYS A 23 6.06 5.02 -0.93
CA CYS A 23 7.42 5.51 -0.80
C CYS A 23 8.44 4.39 -0.50
N GLY A 24 8.00 3.14 -0.54
CA GLY A 24 8.83 2.00 -0.18
C GLY A 24 9.27 2.00 1.28
N TYR A 25 10.39 1.37 1.56
CA TYR A 25 11.05 1.40 2.85
C TYR A 25 11.72 2.76 3.14
N ARG A 26 12.08 3.02 4.39
CA ARG A 26 12.91 4.19 4.76
C ARG A 26 14.18 4.30 3.89
N SER A 27 14.88 3.19 3.68
CA SER A 27 16.08 3.14 2.82
C SER A 27 15.77 3.47 1.36
N THR A 28 14.60 3.11 0.83
CA THR A 28 14.14 3.51 -0.50
C THR A 28 14.02 5.03 -0.60
N TYR A 29 13.40 5.66 0.40
CA TYR A 29 13.33 7.11 0.45
C TYR A 29 14.72 7.75 0.47
N GLU A 30 15.59 7.32 1.38
CA GLU A 30 16.90 7.92 1.59
C GLU A 30 17.82 7.78 0.36
N SER A 31 17.83 6.61 -0.31
CA SER A 31 18.76 6.34 -1.42
C SER A 31 18.23 6.69 -2.81
N GLU A 32 16.94 6.53 -3.06
CA GLU A 32 16.35 6.64 -4.39
C GLU A 32 15.40 7.84 -4.54
N LEU A 33 14.42 7.95 -3.61
CA LEU A 33 13.31 8.89 -3.77
C LEU A 33 13.68 10.32 -3.41
N LYS A 34 14.39 10.53 -2.29
CA LYS A 34 14.77 11.89 -1.80
C LYS A 34 15.53 12.71 -2.82
N PRO A 35 16.57 12.18 -3.51
CA PRO A 35 17.27 12.93 -4.55
C PRO A 35 16.37 13.36 -5.71
N ILE A 36 15.41 12.50 -6.08
CA ILE A 36 14.43 12.79 -7.15
C ILE A 36 13.50 13.92 -6.72
N LEU A 37 12.94 13.84 -5.50
CA LEU A 37 12.02 14.86 -4.98
C LEU A 37 12.72 16.21 -4.80
N GLN A 38 13.97 16.23 -4.31
CA GLN A 38 14.77 17.47 -4.21
C GLN A 38 15.06 18.10 -5.56
N ARG A 39 15.35 17.28 -6.59
CA ARG A 39 15.50 17.77 -7.96
C ARG A 39 14.21 18.41 -8.46
N LEU A 40 13.06 17.76 -8.29
CA LEU A 40 11.76 18.30 -8.67
C LEU A 40 11.46 19.61 -7.94
N HIS A 41 11.74 19.68 -6.63
CA HIS A 41 11.57 20.91 -5.85
C HIS A 41 12.41 22.06 -6.41
N ASN A 42 13.69 21.81 -6.76
CA ASN A 42 14.58 22.82 -7.35
C ASN A 42 14.13 23.25 -8.76
N GLU A 43 13.40 22.42 -9.47
CA GLU A 43 12.75 22.70 -10.75
C GLU A 43 11.42 23.46 -10.60
N GLY A 44 11.01 23.76 -9.35
CA GLY A 44 9.75 24.45 -9.04
C GLY A 44 8.51 23.52 -9.06
N CYS A 45 8.71 22.21 -9.12
CA CYS A 45 7.64 21.22 -9.06
C CYS A 45 7.19 20.95 -7.62
N ARG A 46 6.01 20.38 -7.49
CA ARG A 46 5.41 19.94 -6.22
C ARG A 46 4.70 18.60 -6.42
N LEU A 47 4.39 17.91 -5.34
CA LEU A 47 3.47 16.78 -5.36
C LEU A 47 2.03 17.30 -5.16
N ASP A 48 1.21 17.21 -6.19
CA ASP A 48 -0.22 17.54 -6.09
C ASP A 48 -0.94 16.51 -5.21
N LEU A 49 -0.44 15.27 -5.20
CA LEU A 49 -1.00 14.19 -4.42
C LEU A 49 0.06 13.15 -4.03
N LEU A 50 0.16 12.86 -2.73
CA LEU A 50 0.84 11.71 -2.17
C LEU A 50 -0.20 10.69 -1.72
N ILE A 51 -0.12 9.46 -2.21
CA ILE A 51 -1.00 8.36 -1.81
C ILE A 51 -0.15 7.29 -1.13
N ILE A 52 -0.53 6.92 0.09
CA ILE A 52 -0.04 5.72 0.75
C ILE A 52 -1.15 4.69 0.71
N THR A 53 -0.94 3.63 -0.07
CA THR A 53 -2.01 2.66 -0.38
C THR A 53 -2.47 1.91 0.85
N HIS A 54 -1.54 1.49 1.70
CA HIS A 54 -1.82 0.83 2.98
C HIS A 54 -0.60 0.95 3.93
N MET A 55 -0.70 0.34 5.12
CA MET A 55 0.20 0.63 6.23
C MET A 55 1.44 -0.29 6.32
N ASP A 56 1.69 -1.20 5.38
CA ASP A 56 2.84 -2.10 5.43
C ASP A 56 4.15 -1.34 5.17
N GLU A 57 5.22 -1.75 5.84
CA GLU A 57 6.50 -1.05 5.89
C GLU A 57 7.10 -0.76 4.53
N ASP A 58 6.92 -1.68 3.61
CA ASP A 58 7.41 -1.60 2.23
C ASP A 58 6.59 -0.65 1.33
N HIS A 59 5.62 0.05 1.89
CA HIS A 59 4.83 1.13 1.27
C HIS A 59 4.95 2.44 2.06
N ILE A 60 4.74 2.41 3.40
CA ILE A 60 4.68 3.60 4.26
C ILE A 60 6.02 4.01 4.86
N GLY A 61 7.00 3.10 4.96
CA GLY A 61 8.26 3.37 5.68
C GLY A 61 9.02 4.58 5.15
N GLY A 62 9.09 4.72 3.83
CA GLY A 62 9.70 5.87 3.17
C GLY A 62 8.88 7.15 3.30
N ALA A 63 7.55 7.06 3.40
CA ALA A 63 6.68 8.22 3.58
C ALA A 63 6.85 8.85 4.97
N ILE A 64 7.03 8.03 6.00
CA ILE A 64 7.37 8.53 7.35
C ILE A 64 8.66 9.35 7.30
N ALA A 65 9.71 8.80 6.66
CA ALA A 65 10.98 9.49 6.51
C ALA A 65 10.87 10.78 5.68
N LEU A 66 10.06 10.77 4.62
CA LEU A 66 9.78 11.95 3.81
C LEU A 66 9.14 13.05 4.67
N ILE A 67 8.10 12.76 5.44
CA ILE A 67 7.41 13.77 6.26
C ILE A 67 8.30 14.26 7.42
N GLU A 68 9.10 13.39 8.03
CA GLU A 68 10.12 13.77 9.03
C GLU A 68 11.13 14.78 8.47
N ASP A 69 11.70 14.50 7.29
CA ASP A 69 12.70 15.35 6.65
C ASP A 69 12.09 16.64 6.07
N ASN A 70 10.85 16.55 5.57
CA ASN A 70 10.15 17.65 4.92
C ASN A 70 9.73 18.73 5.95
N GLY A 71 9.38 18.30 7.19
CA GLY A 71 8.96 19.19 8.25
C GLY A 71 7.59 19.82 7.98
N ASP A 72 7.45 21.11 8.33
CA ASP A 72 6.18 21.83 8.20
C ASP A 72 5.74 21.99 6.73
N SER A 73 4.44 21.79 6.47
CA SER A 73 3.87 21.82 5.12
C SER A 73 3.95 23.19 4.44
N GLU A 74 4.01 24.29 5.22
CA GLU A 74 4.13 25.64 4.68
C GLU A 74 5.58 25.99 4.25
N ASN A 75 6.59 25.33 4.87
CA ASN A 75 8.01 25.53 4.57
C ASN A 75 8.75 24.18 4.43
N PRO A 76 8.42 23.39 3.42
CA PRO A 76 8.96 22.04 3.26
C PRO A 76 10.43 22.05 2.84
N ASN A 77 11.25 21.18 3.47
CA ASN A 77 12.69 21.08 3.16
C ASN A 77 13.00 20.21 1.94
N VAL A 78 12.09 19.35 1.51
CA VAL A 78 12.31 18.39 0.43
C VAL A 78 11.45 18.70 -0.79
N ILE A 79 10.10 18.77 -0.60
CA ILE A 79 9.16 19.08 -1.68
C ILE A 79 7.80 19.51 -1.10
N SER A 80 7.13 20.44 -1.74
CA SER A 80 5.74 20.81 -1.36
C SER A 80 4.78 19.67 -1.70
N ILE A 81 3.84 19.38 -0.78
CA ILE A 81 2.81 18.34 -0.94
C ILE A 81 1.44 18.97 -0.70
N ASP A 82 0.59 19.01 -1.72
CA ASP A 82 -0.73 19.66 -1.64
C ASP A 82 -1.77 18.80 -0.92
N ASN A 83 -1.77 17.49 -1.20
CA ASN A 83 -2.73 16.54 -0.64
C ASN A 83 -2.07 15.22 -0.29
N ILE A 84 -2.51 14.61 0.81
CA ILE A 84 -2.11 13.26 1.23
C ILE A 84 -3.34 12.38 1.38
N TRP A 85 -3.32 11.17 0.80
CA TRP A 85 -4.34 10.15 0.96
C TRP A 85 -3.76 8.94 1.70
N PHE A 86 -4.37 8.59 2.83
CA PHE A 86 -4.01 7.42 3.63
C PHE A 86 -5.15 7.00 4.55
N ASN A 87 -5.44 5.71 4.62
CA ASN A 87 -6.41 5.15 5.54
C ASN A 87 -5.73 4.55 6.77
N GLY A 88 -5.54 5.36 7.80
CA GLY A 88 -5.00 4.92 9.07
C GLY A 88 -6.02 4.21 9.95
N ILE A 89 -5.53 3.50 10.96
CA ILE A 89 -6.37 2.75 11.92
C ILE A 89 -7.30 3.69 12.70
N PHE A 90 -6.85 4.90 13.02
CA PHE A 90 -7.62 5.88 13.77
C PHE A 90 -8.92 6.27 13.05
N GLU A 91 -8.82 6.66 11.78
CA GLU A 91 -9.98 7.10 11.02
C GLU A 91 -10.95 5.94 10.75
N VAL A 92 -10.44 4.71 10.55
CA VAL A 92 -11.28 3.53 10.44
C VAL A 92 -12.04 3.29 11.73
N CYS A 93 -11.36 3.30 12.89
CA CYS A 93 -12.01 3.08 14.19
C CYS A 93 -13.05 4.17 14.51
N ARG A 94 -12.77 5.44 14.19
CA ARG A 94 -13.69 6.55 14.44
C ARG A 94 -15.00 6.45 13.67
N ASN A 95 -14.97 5.89 12.48
CA ASN A 95 -16.13 5.84 11.58
C ASN A 95 -17.05 4.61 11.78
N TYR A 96 -16.70 3.70 12.69
CA TYR A 96 -17.48 2.49 12.93
C TYR A 96 -17.78 2.32 14.42
N ASP A 97 -19.05 2.01 14.72
CA ASP A 97 -19.54 1.74 16.10
C ASP A 97 -19.09 0.36 16.59
N PHE A 98 -17.77 0.20 16.75
CA PHE A 98 -17.14 -0.98 17.34
C PHE A 98 -16.43 -0.59 18.64
N LEU A 99 -15.82 -1.55 19.32
CA LEU A 99 -15.01 -1.29 20.52
C LEU A 99 -13.93 -0.25 20.25
N CYS A 100 -13.29 -0.34 19.08
CA CYS A 100 -12.25 0.59 18.71
C CYS A 100 -12.72 2.06 18.60
N SER A 101 -13.99 2.34 18.26
CA SER A 101 -14.53 3.71 18.26
C SER A 101 -14.65 4.28 19.68
N HIS A 102 -15.14 3.49 20.64
CA HIS A 102 -15.16 3.88 22.05
C HIS A 102 -13.76 4.11 22.61
N LEU A 103 -12.76 3.33 22.17
CA LEU A 103 -11.37 3.53 22.52
C LEU A 103 -10.84 4.88 22.05
N VAL A 104 -11.09 5.22 20.79
CA VAL A 104 -10.67 6.48 20.19
C VAL A 104 -11.37 7.68 20.87
N GLU A 105 -12.66 7.56 21.15
CA GLU A 105 -13.43 8.58 21.86
C GLU A 105 -12.84 8.85 23.24
N LYS A 106 -12.62 7.80 24.05
CA LYS A 106 -12.00 7.92 25.37
C LYS A 106 -10.56 8.46 25.33
N LEU A 107 -9.76 8.05 24.37
CA LEU A 107 -8.41 8.58 24.17
C LEU A 107 -8.42 10.06 23.78
N SER A 108 -9.43 10.54 23.06
CA SER A 108 -9.56 11.96 22.70
C SER A 108 -9.95 12.85 23.90
N GLU A 109 -10.51 12.29 24.96
CA GLU A 109 -10.83 12.99 26.23
C GLU A 109 -9.62 13.15 27.16
N ILE A 110 -8.50 12.47 26.88
CA ILE A 110 -7.30 12.45 27.73
C ILE A 110 -6.26 13.43 27.16
N ASP A 111 -5.35 13.93 28.02
CA ASP A 111 -4.20 14.72 27.59
C ASP A 111 -3.45 14.04 26.42
N TYR A 112 -3.08 14.84 25.43
CA TYR A 112 -2.52 14.35 24.15
C TYR A 112 -1.31 13.43 24.33
N SER A 113 -0.41 13.73 25.28
CA SER A 113 0.78 12.91 25.53
C SER A 113 0.44 11.53 26.11
N LYS A 114 -0.52 11.48 27.05
CA LYS A 114 -1.02 10.24 27.67
C LYS A 114 -1.88 9.44 26.70
N SER A 115 -2.71 10.09 25.92
CA SER A 115 -3.52 9.49 24.85
C SER A 115 -2.64 8.80 23.82
N ARG A 116 -1.59 9.46 23.35
CA ARG A 116 -0.61 8.91 22.39
C ARG A 116 0.13 7.70 22.94
N TYR A 117 0.55 7.76 24.21
CA TYR A 117 1.20 6.63 24.88
C TYR A 117 0.28 5.40 24.96
N LEU A 118 -0.96 5.57 25.41
CA LEU A 118 -1.94 4.48 25.52
C LEU A 118 -2.30 3.92 24.16
N TYR A 119 -2.46 4.76 23.15
CA TYR A 119 -2.75 4.32 21.79
C TYR A 119 -1.61 3.50 21.19
N SER A 120 -0.36 3.91 21.34
CA SER A 120 0.79 3.14 20.87
C SER A 120 0.88 1.76 21.52
N LYS A 121 0.44 1.65 22.79
CA LYS A 121 0.39 0.36 23.50
C LYS A 121 -0.77 -0.50 23.05
N ILE A 122 -1.94 0.07 22.73
CA ILE A 122 -3.06 -0.65 22.12
C ILE A 122 -2.65 -1.21 20.76
N LEU A 123 -1.98 -0.42 19.95
CA LEU A 123 -1.46 -0.88 18.66
C LEU A 123 -0.46 -2.03 18.83
N ARG A 124 0.38 -2.01 19.87
CA ARG A 124 1.23 -3.17 20.20
C ARG A 124 0.44 -4.44 20.52
N LEU A 125 -0.72 -4.33 21.14
CA LEU A 125 -1.57 -5.47 21.46
C LEU A 125 -2.30 -6.02 20.21
N ILE A 126 -2.67 -5.14 19.28
CA ILE A 126 -3.33 -5.54 18.01
C ILE A 126 -2.34 -6.22 17.08
N GLY A 127 -1.08 -5.82 17.10
CA GLY A 127 -0.05 -6.13 16.12
C GLY A 127 0.97 -7.17 16.55
N THR A 128 0.63 -8.33 17.07
CA THR A 128 1.62 -9.42 17.22
C THR A 128 1.96 -10.01 15.83
N GLY A 129 3.25 -9.97 15.43
CA GLY A 129 3.74 -10.40 14.11
C GLY A 129 3.93 -9.24 13.12
N GLU A 130 3.90 -9.53 11.82
CA GLU A 130 4.10 -8.51 10.76
C GLU A 130 3.12 -7.34 10.86
N GLY A 131 1.86 -7.56 11.26
CA GLY A 131 0.87 -6.51 11.47
C GLY A 131 1.16 -5.51 12.60
N PHE A 132 2.12 -5.81 13.49
CA PHE A 132 2.52 -4.90 14.58
C PHE A 132 3.37 -3.71 14.09
N VAL A 133 4.32 -3.98 13.22
CA VAL A 133 5.18 -2.94 12.63
C VAL A 133 4.30 -1.97 11.83
N SER A 134 3.41 -2.49 11.03
CA SER A 134 2.49 -1.73 10.18
C SER A 134 1.58 -0.80 10.98
N ALA A 135 1.00 -1.27 12.09
CA ALA A 135 0.12 -0.45 12.92
C ALA A 135 0.85 0.73 13.58
N LYS A 136 2.07 0.51 14.06
CA LYS A 136 2.92 1.56 14.65
C LYS A 136 3.35 2.59 13.61
N GLN A 137 3.63 2.15 12.40
CA GLN A 137 4.00 3.02 11.30
C GLN A 137 2.82 3.87 10.82
N ALA A 138 1.61 3.29 10.74
CA ALA A 138 0.39 4.02 10.43
C ALA A 138 0.15 5.17 11.42
N GLU A 139 0.28 4.91 12.73
CA GLU A 139 0.18 5.94 13.77
C GLU A 139 1.24 7.04 13.59
N ALA A 140 2.50 6.64 13.42
CA ALA A 140 3.60 7.60 13.27
C ALA A 140 3.35 8.53 12.09
N PHE A 141 2.92 7.99 10.96
CA PHE A 141 2.62 8.76 9.76
C PHE A 141 1.45 9.75 9.97
N GLU A 142 0.32 9.29 10.54
CA GLU A 142 -0.84 10.16 10.82
C GLU A 142 -0.48 11.29 11.78
N VAL A 143 0.28 10.98 12.85
CA VAL A 143 0.73 11.98 13.82
C VAL A 143 1.65 13.01 13.19
N LEU A 144 2.61 12.58 12.37
CA LEU A 144 3.52 13.49 11.68
C LEU A 144 2.76 14.41 10.71
N CYS A 145 1.87 13.85 9.88
CA CYS A 145 1.05 14.63 8.96
C CYS A 145 0.24 15.72 9.69
N ARG A 146 -0.39 15.38 10.82
CA ARG A 146 -1.17 16.34 11.62
C ARG A 146 -0.27 17.38 12.32
N SER A 147 0.88 16.94 12.86
CA SER A 147 1.80 17.83 13.59
C SER A 147 2.47 18.86 12.69
N TYR A 148 2.65 18.52 11.41
CA TYR A 148 3.24 19.39 10.39
C TYR A 148 2.22 20.00 9.44
N ASN A 149 0.94 20.03 9.82
CA ASN A 149 -0.17 20.70 9.12
C ASN A 149 -0.42 20.22 7.68
N TYR A 150 -0.11 18.95 7.34
CA TYR A 150 -0.41 18.41 6.03
C TYR A 150 -1.91 18.17 5.81
N ASN A 151 -2.32 18.34 4.56
CA ASN A 151 -3.69 18.17 4.11
C ASN A 151 -4.03 16.68 3.92
N LEU A 152 -4.36 16.00 5.03
CA LEU A 152 -4.64 14.56 5.06
C LEU A 152 -6.13 14.27 4.83
N ASN A 153 -6.47 13.52 3.77
CA ASN A 153 -7.82 13.01 3.42
C ASN A 153 -8.93 14.08 3.28
N ASN A 154 -8.60 15.32 2.98
CA ASN A 154 -9.59 16.41 2.94
C ASN A 154 -10.63 16.28 1.80
N VAL A 155 -10.39 15.42 0.81
CA VAL A 155 -11.38 15.11 -0.24
C VAL A 155 -12.56 14.30 0.31
N SER A 156 -12.34 13.56 1.37
CA SER A 156 -13.35 12.71 1.99
C SER A 156 -14.13 13.43 3.10
N LYS A 157 -15.45 13.29 3.07
CA LYS A 157 -16.33 13.84 4.13
C LYS A 157 -16.16 13.17 5.48
N ASN A 158 -15.68 11.94 5.51
CA ASN A 158 -15.57 11.10 6.71
C ASN A 158 -14.10 10.87 7.13
N GLY A 159 -13.13 11.55 6.51
CA GLY A 159 -11.71 11.34 6.78
C GLY A 159 -11.13 10.03 6.24
N LEU A 160 -11.93 9.17 5.59
CA LEU A 160 -11.50 7.92 4.95
C LEU A 160 -11.58 8.03 3.44
N ILE A 161 -10.50 7.70 2.77
CA ILE A 161 -10.47 7.57 1.31
C ILE A 161 -11.12 6.25 0.91
N MET A 162 -12.16 6.32 0.09
CA MET A 162 -12.95 5.14 -0.25
C MET A 162 -13.52 5.18 -1.68
N ALA A 163 -13.94 4.03 -2.15
CA ALA A 163 -14.52 3.88 -3.49
C ALA A 163 -15.59 4.94 -3.77
N GLY A 164 -15.38 5.70 -4.84
CA GLY A 164 -16.22 6.83 -5.26
C GLY A 164 -15.61 8.21 -4.99
N ASP A 165 -14.61 8.32 -4.12
CA ASP A 165 -13.86 9.58 -3.94
C ASP A 165 -13.07 9.91 -5.20
N LYS A 166 -12.95 11.21 -5.49
CA LYS A 166 -12.32 11.70 -6.72
C LYS A 166 -11.65 13.04 -6.49
N ILE A 167 -10.54 13.26 -7.21
CA ILE A 167 -9.90 14.57 -7.32
C ILE A 167 -9.55 14.84 -8.78
N LYS A 168 -9.50 16.10 -9.15
CA LYS A 168 -9.04 16.54 -10.47
C LYS A 168 -7.74 17.31 -10.30
N ILE A 169 -6.69 16.89 -11.03
CA ILE A 169 -5.37 17.51 -11.05
C ILE A 169 -5.07 17.86 -12.52
N GLY A 170 -5.05 19.16 -12.83
CA GLY A 170 -4.94 19.62 -14.20
C GLY A 170 -6.04 19.02 -15.10
N LYS A 171 -5.66 18.36 -16.19
CA LYS A 171 -6.58 17.61 -17.07
C LYS A 171 -6.87 16.18 -16.58
N TRP A 172 -6.20 15.72 -15.53
CA TRP A 172 -6.26 14.35 -15.05
C TRP A 172 -7.35 14.19 -13.97
N LYS A 173 -8.05 13.09 -14.06
CA LYS A 173 -9.04 12.68 -13.06
C LYS A 173 -8.50 11.47 -12.33
N ILE A 174 -8.42 11.55 -11.02
CA ILE A 174 -8.04 10.46 -10.13
C ILE A 174 -9.31 9.97 -9.43
N SER A 175 -9.60 8.69 -9.54
CA SER A 175 -10.79 8.06 -8.94
C SER A 175 -10.40 6.88 -8.07
N VAL A 176 -11.02 6.76 -6.90
CA VAL A 176 -10.78 5.65 -5.97
C VAL A 176 -11.72 4.49 -6.28
N LEU A 177 -11.18 3.31 -6.48
CA LEU A 177 -11.91 2.06 -6.71
C LEU A 177 -12.00 1.16 -5.46
N SER A 178 -11.06 1.27 -4.53
CA SER A 178 -10.97 0.53 -3.25
C SER A 178 -10.27 1.40 -2.20
N PRO A 179 -10.51 1.16 -0.88
CA PRO A 179 -11.47 0.21 -0.31
C PRO A 179 -12.92 0.68 -0.45
N GLY A 180 -13.84 -0.26 -0.54
CA GLY A 180 -15.27 0.02 -0.38
C GLY A 180 -15.73 -0.17 1.06
N LYS A 181 -17.02 0.05 1.33
CA LYS A 181 -17.62 -0.11 2.67
C LYS A 181 -17.39 -1.52 3.26
N ASN A 182 -17.41 -2.55 2.43
CA ASN A 182 -17.24 -3.94 2.88
C ASN A 182 -15.81 -4.18 3.38
N GLU A 183 -14.80 -3.73 2.65
CA GLU A 183 -13.39 -3.91 2.99
C GLU A 183 -13.07 -3.17 4.30
N ILE A 184 -13.51 -1.91 4.42
CA ILE A 184 -13.35 -1.12 5.65
C ILE A 184 -14.05 -1.80 6.84
N ASN A 185 -15.27 -2.31 6.65
CA ASN A 185 -16.02 -3.01 7.70
C ASN A 185 -15.34 -4.34 8.10
N CYS A 186 -14.78 -5.08 7.16
CA CYS A 186 -13.99 -6.29 7.45
C CYS A 186 -12.74 -5.96 8.24
N PHE A 187 -12.04 -4.89 7.89
CA PHE A 187 -10.86 -4.43 8.59
C PHE A 187 -11.18 -3.96 10.02
N ALA A 188 -12.23 -3.15 10.20
CA ALA A 188 -12.68 -2.74 11.53
C ALA A 188 -13.04 -3.95 12.43
N LYS A 189 -13.74 -4.95 11.89
CA LYS A 189 -14.03 -6.20 12.60
C LYS A 189 -12.76 -7.01 12.91
N TRP A 190 -11.77 -6.97 12.05
CA TRP A 190 -10.48 -7.62 12.29
C TRP A 190 -9.75 -6.93 13.45
N ILE A 191 -9.72 -5.61 13.51
CA ILE A 191 -9.18 -4.84 14.64
C ILE A 191 -9.89 -5.25 15.94
N ASP A 192 -11.22 -5.23 15.94
CA ASP A 192 -12.01 -5.63 17.12
C ASP A 192 -11.69 -7.06 17.61
N LYS A 193 -11.59 -8.03 16.68
CA LYS A 193 -11.21 -9.40 17.03
C LYS A 193 -9.82 -9.47 17.66
N LYS A 194 -8.86 -8.70 17.14
CA LYS A 194 -7.51 -8.62 17.70
C LYS A 194 -7.54 -8.03 19.11
N LEU A 195 -8.24 -6.90 19.31
CA LEU A 195 -8.43 -6.29 20.61
C LEU A 195 -9.09 -7.26 21.61
N ILE A 196 -10.19 -7.92 21.23
CA ILE A 196 -10.87 -8.89 22.08
C ILE A 196 -9.94 -10.05 22.44
N SER A 197 -9.15 -10.55 21.49
CA SER A 197 -8.18 -11.62 21.73
C SER A 197 -7.13 -11.21 22.77
N CYS A 198 -6.64 -9.96 22.69
CA CYS A 198 -5.65 -9.42 23.62
C CYS A 198 -6.24 -9.12 25.00
N LEU A 199 -7.48 -8.61 25.06
CA LEU A 199 -8.15 -8.21 26.29
C LEU A 199 -8.79 -9.41 27.06
N GLY A 200 -9.02 -10.53 26.38
CA GLY A 200 -9.58 -11.75 26.97
C GLY A 200 -10.96 -11.53 27.59
N ARG A 201 -11.26 -12.27 28.69
CA ARG A 201 -12.56 -12.16 29.38
C ARG A 201 -12.83 -10.80 30.03
N ASN A 202 -11.81 -9.98 30.20
CA ASN A 202 -11.90 -8.64 30.81
C ASN A 202 -12.41 -7.55 29.85
N TYR A 203 -12.72 -7.91 28.58
CA TYR A 203 -13.27 -7.02 27.59
C TYR A 203 -14.49 -6.20 28.06
N LYS A 204 -15.43 -6.82 28.84
CA LYS A 204 -16.60 -6.11 29.36
C LYS A 204 -16.24 -5.11 30.47
N LEU A 205 -15.24 -5.41 31.31
CA LEU A 205 -14.74 -4.54 32.37
C LEU A 205 -13.96 -3.34 31.79
N ALA A 206 -13.29 -3.52 30.66
CA ALA A 206 -12.59 -2.45 29.96
C ALA A 206 -13.53 -1.32 29.47
N LYS A 207 -14.81 -1.61 29.26
CA LYS A 207 -15.80 -0.62 28.84
C LYS A 207 -16.10 0.44 29.92
N ASP A 208 -16.02 0.06 31.19
CA ASP A 208 -16.39 0.93 32.33
C ASP A 208 -15.18 1.61 33.00
N ASN A 209 -13.96 1.00 32.94
CA ASN A 209 -12.74 1.51 33.54
C ASN A 209 -11.52 1.36 32.60
N PHE A 210 -11.68 1.79 31.39
CA PHE A 210 -10.79 1.48 30.28
C PHE A 210 -9.34 1.95 30.48
N VAL A 211 -9.12 3.17 30.98
CA VAL A 211 -7.77 3.72 31.16
C VAL A 211 -6.97 2.91 32.19
N GLU A 212 -7.58 2.63 33.35
CA GLU A 212 -6.96 1.83 34.42
C GLU A 212 -6.68 0.40 33.98
N PHE A 213 -7.55 -0.16 33.14
CA PHE A 213 -7.39 -1.51 32.58
C PHE A 213 -6.21 -1.58 31.61
N ILE A 214 -6.07 -0.62 30.68
CA ILE A 214 -4.95 -0.57 29.74
C ILE A 214 -3.63 -0.37 30.46
N GLU A 215 -3.57 0.50 31.48
CA GLU A 215 -2.37 0.68 32.31
C GLU A 215 -1.94 -0.64 32.98
N LYS A 216 -2.87 -1.43 33.50
CA LYS A 216 -2.58 -2.74 34.10
C LYS A 216 -2.13 -3.79 33.06
N LEU A 217 -2.70 -3.76 31.86
CA LEU A 217 -2.35 -4.67 30.77
C LEU A 217 -0.92 -4.42 30.24
N ILE A 218 -0.51 -3.15 30.16
CA ILE A 218 0.81 -2.73 29.75
C ILE A 218 1.90 -3.32 30.66
N ILE A 219 1.67 -3.32 31.97
CA ILE A 219 2.60 -3.85 32.97
C ILE A 219 2.78 -5.37 32.83
N ALA A 220 1.75 -6.08 32.33
CA ALA A 220 1.79 -7.53 32.18
C ALA A 220 2.49 -8.02 30.90
N THR A 221 2.55 -7.20 29.83
CA THR A 221 3.03 -7.62 28.51
C THR A 221 4.51 -7.30 28.22
N GLU A 222 5.21 -6.61 29.09
CA GLU A 222 6.65 -6.27 28.90
C GLU A 222 7.63 -7.46 29.04
N LYS A 223 7.12 -8.70 29.20
CA LYS A 223 7.95 -9.86 29.57
C LYS A 223 8.26 -10.89 28.47
N ASP A 224 7.70 -10.81 27.26
CA ASP A 224 7.88 -11.85 26.25
C ASP A 224 8.24 -11.32 24.85
N GLU A 225 9.49 -11.47 24.42
CA GLU A 225 9.89 -11.41 23.00
C GLU A 225 11.09 -12.33 22.66
N ALA A 226 10.94 -13.25 21.69
CA ALA A 226 11.94 -13.69 20.69
C ALA A 226 11.42 -14.77 19.72
N GLY A 227 11.79 -14.69 18.42
CA GLY A 227 11.52 -15.74 17.42
C GLY A 227 12.10 -15.51 16.02
N ASN A 228 12.59 -16.54 15.38
CA ASN A 228 13.56 -16.60 14.27
C ASN A 228 12.98 -17.04 12.92
N CYS A 229 13.63 -16.71 11.78
CA CYS A 229 13.25 -17.03 10.40
C CYS A 229 14.34 -17.84 9.65
N GLY A 230 13.96 -18.75 8.74
CA GLY A 230 14.84 -19.60 7.93
C GLY A 230 14.62 -19.49 6.41
N ARG A 231 15.64 -19.86 5.60
CA ARG A 231 15.70 -19.73 4.13
C ARG A 231 15.96 -21.06 3.42
N GLU A 232 15.43 -21.23 2.21
CA GLU A 232 15.89 -22.25 1.25
C GLU A 232 15.95 -21.73 -0.21
N CYS A 233 16.91 -22.24 -1.01
CA CYS A 233 17.17 -21.89 -2.41
C CYS A 233 17.12 -23.14 -3.31
N ILE A 234 16.62 -23.03 -4.55
CA ILE A 234 16.61 -24.11 -5.56
C ILE A 234 17.02 -23.58 -6.95
N SER A 235 17.75 -24.41 -7.72
CA SER A 235 18.40 -24.12 -8.99
C SER A 235 17.51 -24.41 -10.22
N ALA A 236 17.86 -23.79 -11.39
CA ALA A 236 17.06 -23.71 -12.60
C ALA A 236 17.33 -24.80 -13.64
N SER A 237 16.27 -25.25 -14.33
CA SER A 237 16.29 -25.97 -15.60
C SER A 237 15.25 -25.35 -16.55
N LYS A 238 15.42 -25.55 -17.88
CA LYS A 238 14.53 -25.05 -18.92
C LYS A 238 13.09 -25.52 -18.68
N ILE A 239 12.15 -24.59 -18.41
CA ILE A 239 10.77 -24.89 -18.03
C ILE A 239 9.83 -24.25 -19.05
N ASP A 240 8.84 -24.99 -19.54
CA ASP A 240 7.70 -24.45 -20.27
C ASP A 240 6.85 -23.60 -19.32
N ILE A 241 6.58 -22.33 -19.69
CA ILE A 241 5.76 -21.40 -18.90
C ILE A 241 4.40 -21.99 -18.53
N LYS A 242 3.79 -22.81 -19.35
CA LYS A 242 2.52 -23.50 -19.04
C LYS A 242 2.60 -24.40 -17.82
N ASN A 243 3.79 -24.95 -17.52
CA ASN A 243 4.00 -25.76 -16.33
C ASN A 243 4.00 -24.93 -15.02
N TRP A 244 4.01 -23.60 -15.13
CA TRP A 244 3.90 -22.71 -13.99
C TRP A 244 2.45 -22.47 -13.54
N LEU A 245 1.45 -22.79 -14.40
CA LEU A 245 0.05 -22.66 -14.04
C LEU A 245 -0.32 -23.56 -12.85
N GLY A 246 -1.05 -22.98 -11.89
CA GLY A 246 -1.53 -23.69 -10.71
C GLY A 246 -0.44 -24.05 -9.69
N THR A 247 0.77 -23.52 -9.82
CA THR A 247 1.87 -23.79 -8.86
C THR A 247 1.79 -22.94 -7.60
N SER A 248 1.00 -21.84 -7.61
CA SER A 248 0.86 -20.95 -6.46
C SER A 248 -0.14 -21.47 -5.43
N THR A 249 0.17 -21.30 -4.16
CA THR A 249 -0.79 -21.48 -3.06
C THR A 249 -1.69 -20.25 -2.98
N LEU A 250 -2.99 -20.42 -3.27
CA LEU A 250 -3.97 -19.33 -3.26
C LEU A 250 -4.39 -18.98 -1.81
N ALA A 251 -3.45 -18.51 -0.99
CA ALA A 251 -3.74 -18.08 0.37
C ALA A 251 -4.66 -16.84 0.39
N LYS A 252 -5.51 -16.75 1.40
CA LYS A 252 -6.36 -15.55 1.60
C LYS A 252 -5.48 -14.35 1.91
N MET A 253 -5.75 -13.22 1.24
CA MET A 253 -5.11 -11.95 1.54
C MET A 253 -5.44 -11.48 2.97
N ASN A 254 -4.49 -10.86 3.63
CA ASN A 254 -4.71 -10.25 4.94
C ASN A 254 -5.60 -8.99 4.83
N GLU A 255 -6.21 -8.59 5.92
CA GLU A 255 -7.16 -7.48 5.92
C GLU A 255 -6.45 -6.12 5.72
N VAL A 256 -5.15 -6.01 6.04
CA VAL A 256 -4.34 -4.79 5.81
C VAL A 256 -4.15 -4.56 4.31
N ASN A 257 -3.72 -5.58 3.56
CA ASN A 257 -3.55 -5.49 2.12
C ASN A 257 -4.88 -5.20 1.40
N ARG A 258 -5.98 -5.81 1.86
CA ARG A 258 -7.32 -5.55 1.31
C ARG A 258 -7.81 -4.11 1.52
N MET A 259 -7.21 -3.38 2.48
CA MET A 259 -7.46 -1.95 2.70
C MET A 259 -6.71 -1.04 1.73
N SER A 260 -5.89 -1.57 0.83
CA SER A 260 -5.15 -0.77 -0.14
C SER A 260 -6.06 0.18 -0.92
N ILE A 261 -5.64 1.44 -1.00
CA ILE A 261 -6.27 2.43 -1.87
C ILE A 261 -5.94 2.07 -3.32
N VAL A 262 -6.93 1.64 -4.07
CA VAL A 262 -6.82 1.38 -5.51
C VAL A 262 -7.29 2.60 -6.26
N ILE A 263 -6.47 3.12 -7.14
CA ILE A 263 -6.77 4.31 -7.90
C ILE A 263 -6.69 4.09 -9.41
N GLU A 264 -7.57 4.78 -10.09
CA GLU A 264 -7.59 5.01 -11.52
C GLU A 264 -7.16 6.45 -11.79
N ILE A 265 -6.17 6.64 -12.67
CA ILE A 265 -5.70 7.95 -13.15
C ILE A 265 -5.99 8.01 -14.65
N GLU A 266 -6.79 8.98 -15.06
CA GLU A 266 -7.25 9.08 -16.44
C GLU A 266 -7.21 10.49 -17.00
N SER A 267 -6.90 10.58 -18.29
CA SER A 267 -7.15 11.73 -19.16
C SER A 267 -7.94 11.27 -20.39
N ASP A 268 -8.17 12.16 -21.35
CA ASP A 268 -8.83 11.79 -22.61
C ASP A 268 -8.01 10.78 -23.44
N GLU A 269 -6.69 10.72 -23.21
CA GLU A 269 -5.75 9.94 -24.03
C GLU A 269 -5.19 8.71 -23.30
N THR A 270 -5.19 8.69 -21.97
CA THR A 270 -4.46 7.70 -21.18
C THR A 270 -5.22 7.27 -19.95
N SER A 271 -5.16 5.99 -19.64
CA SER A 271 -5.74 5.38 -18.45
C SER A 271 -4.75 4.49 -17.71
N MET A 272 -4.56 4.73 -16.42
CA MET A 272 -3.64 3.97 -15.57
C MET A 272 -4.37 3.46 -14.34
N LEU A 273 -3.99 2.27 -13.85
CA LEU A 273 -4.56 1.63 -12.67
C LEU A 273 -3.43 1.22 -11.72
N PHE A 274 -3.48 1.71 -10.48
CA PHE A 274 -2.56 1.33 -9.41
C PHE A 274 -3.32 0.61 -8.31
N THR A 275 -2.93 -0.62 -8.03
CA THR A 275 -3.72 -1.54 -7.21
C THR A 275 -3.23 -1.68 -5.77
N GLY A 276 -2.07 -1.10 -5.41
CA GLY A 276 -1.39 -1.41 -4.15
C GLY A 276 -1.24 -2.92 -4.00
N ASP A 277 -1.60 -3.45 -2.84
CA ASP A 277 -1.58 -4.88 -2.54
C ASP A 277 -2.99 -5.48 -2.37
N SER A 278 -4.00 -4.81 -2.96
CA SER A 278 -5.42 -5.14 -2.84
C SER A 278 -5.81 -6.47 -3.49
N GLU A 279 -6.90 -7.05 -3.01
CA GLU A 279 -7.57 -8.20 -3.64
C GLU A 279 -8.50 -7.74 -4.77
N SER A 280 -8.24 -8.14 -6.01
CA SER A 280 -9.01 -7.66 -7.18
C SER A 280 -10.51 -8.04 -7.15
N GLU A 281 -10.89 -9.13 -6.49
CA GLU A 281 -12.29 -9.52 -6.30
C GLU A 281 -13.12 -8.42 -5.60
N ASP A 282 -12.49 -7.62 -4.75
CA ASP A 282 -13.16 -6.59 -3.96
C ASP A 282 -13.57 -5.37 -4.79
N TRP A 283 -12.87 -5.05 -5.89
CA TRP A 283 -13.04 -3.79 -6.60
C TRP A 283 -13.16 -3.89 -8.13
N VAL A 284 -12.79 -5.00 -8.76
CA VAL A 284 -12.70 -5.11 -10.23
C VAL A 284 -13.99 -4.75 -10.96
N LYS A 285 -15.16 -4.94 -10.34
CA LYS A 285 -16.47 -4.56 -10.89
C LYS A 285 -16.67 -3.05 -11.00
N ARG A 286 -15.84 -2.24 -10.32
CA ARG A 286 -15.85 -0.78 -10.37
C ARG A 286 -14.85 -0.22 -11.39
N ALA A 287 -13.96 -1.08 -11.88
CA ALA A 287 -12.92 -0.72 -12.84
C ALA A 287 -13.46 -0.69 -14.27
N LYS A 288 -12.73 -0.03 -15.16
CA LYS A 288 -12.96 -0.07 -16.60
C LYS A 288 -12.55 -1.43 -17.17
N PRO A 289 -13.05 -1.79 -18.37
CA PRO A 289 -12.69 -3.06 -19.01
C PRO A 289 -11.27 -3.06 -19.62
N GLN A 290 -10.60 -1.89 -19.70
CA GLN A 290 -9.27 -1.76 -20.31
C GLN A 290 -8.48 -0.61 -19.68
N TYR A 291 -7.14 -0.81 -19.57
CA TYR A 291 -6.17 0.23 -19.19
C TYR A 291 -4.91 0.14 -20.04
N ASP A 292 -4.27 1.30 -20.25
CA ASP A 292 -2.98 1.40 -20.94
C ASP A 292 -1.84 0.92 -20.03
N VAL A 293 -1.92 1.21 -18.73
CA VAL A 293 -0.91 0.79 -17.73
C VAL A 293 -1.61 0.27 -16.48
N VAL A 294 -1.17 -0.89 -15.98
CA VAL A 294 -1.63 -1.45 -14.71
C VAL A 294 -0.45 -1.88 -13.84
N LYS A 295 -0.35 -1.34 -12.63
CA LYS A 295 0.50 -1.93 -11.59
C LYS A 295 -0.20 -3.15 -11.04
N LEU A 296 0.40 -4.33 -11.18
CA LEU A 296 -0.14 -5.60 -10.67
C LEU A 296 -0.02 -5.67 -9.14
N SER A 297 -1.04 -6.20 -8.51
CA SER A 297 -1.16 -6.23 -7.06
C SER A 297 -0.09 -7.08 -6.38
N HIS A 298 0.32 -6.65 -5.18
CA HIS A 298 1.12 -7.40 -4.22
C HIS A 298 2.40 -7.97 -4.85
N HIS A 299 3.19 -7.07 -5.47
CA HIS A 299 4.52 -7.35 -6.05
C HIS A 299 4.55 -8.52 -7.07
N GLY A 300 3.40 -8.87 -7.65
CA GLY A 300 3.27 -10.01 -8.57
C GLY A 300 2.89 -11.32 -7.87
N SER A 301 2.13 -11.27 -6.78
CA SER A 301 1.43 -12.44 -6.22
C SER A 301 0.29 -12.88 -7.13
N THR A 302 0.01 -14.19 -7.22
CA THR A 302 -1.01 -14.74 -8.14
C THR A 302 -2.43 -14.41 -7.68
N LYS A 303 -2.75 -14.75 -6.44
CA LYS A 303 -4.14 -14.70 -5.93
C LYS A 303 -4.82 -13.35 -6.15
N PRO A 304 -4.24 -12.20 -5.77
CA PRO A 304 -4.91 -10.91 -5.92
C PRO A 304 -5.08 -10.45 -7.36
N ASN A 305 -4.35 -11.04 -8.32
CA ASN A 305 -4.37 -10.66 -9.72
C ASN A 305 -5.23 -11.56 -10.62
N ILE A 306 -5.73 -12.72 -10.15
CA ILE A 306 -6.52 -13.64 -10.97
C ILE A 306 -7.72 -12.91 -11.58
N LYS A 307 -8.56 -12.31 -10.73
CA LYS A 307 -9.79 -11.67 -11.20
C LYS A 307 -9.53 -10.41 -12.04
N LEU A 308 -8.45 -9.72 -11.77
CA LEU A 308 -7.96 -8.60 -12.57
C LEU A 308 -7.67 -9.08 -14.02
N LEU A 309 -6.83 -10.11 -14.17
CA LEU A 309 -6.44 -10.65 -15.48
C LEU A 309 -7.61 -11.27 -16.26
N GLU A 310 -8.60 -11.82 -15.57
CA GLU A 310 -9.82 -12.37 -16.21
C GLU A 310 -10.79 -11.28 -16.70
N SER A 311 -10.76 -10.08 -16.11
CA SER A 311 -11.81 -9.09 -16.29
C SER A 311 -11.35 -7.82 -17.01
N ILE A 312 -10.04 -7.54 -17.04
CA ILE A 312 -9.49 -6.28 -17.52
C ILE A 312 -8.43 -6.55 -18.59
N ARG A 313 -8.56 -5.87 -19.72
CA ARG A 313 -7.52 -5.86 -20.75
C ARG A 313 -6.42 -4.88 -20.35
N ILE A 314 -5.18 -5.35 -20.36
CA ILE A 314 -4.00 -4.61 -19.95
C ILE A 314 -3.04 -4.50 -21.14
N GLU A 315 -2.58 -3.31 -21.48
CA GLU A 315 -1.55 -3.15 -22.51
C GLU A 315 -0.15 -3.27 -21.92
N LYS A 316 0.12 -2.60 -20.79
CA LYS A 316 1.41 -2.60 -20.09
C LYS A 316 1.20 -2.98 -18.63
N ALA A 317 1.89 -4.01 -18.17
CA ALA A 317 1.87 -4.42 -16.76
C ALA A 317 3.14 -3.98 -16.05
N LEU A 318 3.00 -3.42 -14.83
CA LEU A 318 4.11 -3.06 -13.94
C LEU A 318 4.18 -4.04 -12.79
N ILE A 319 5.36 -4.57 -12.51
CA ILE A 319 5.64 -5.44 -11.36
C ILE A 319 6.82 -4.84 -10.59
N SER A 320 6.56 -4.37 -9.38
CA SER A 320 7.58 -3.82 -8.47
C SER A 320 8.04 -4.89 -7.50
N THR A 321 9.24 -5.42 -7.70
CA THR A 321 9.84 -6.42 -6.81
C THR A 321 11.31 -6.67 -7.16
N ASN A 322 12.13 -6.92 -6.14
CA ASN A 322 13.52 -7.37 -6.31
C ASN A 322 13.68 -8.91 -6.34
N GLY A 323 12.59 -9.65 -6.42
CA GLY A 323 12.58 -11.11 -6.47
C GLY A 323 12.85 -11.85 -5.15
N LYS A 324 13.04 -11.14 -4.03
CA LYS A 324 13.48 -11.76 -2.76
C LYS A 324 12.37 -12.42 -1.94
N LYS A 325 11.13 -11.98 -2.03
CA LYS A 325 9.98 -12.53 -1.26
C LYS A 325 9.16 -13.54 -2.07
N ASN A 326 9.79 -14.35 -2.94
CA ASN A 326 9.14 -15.27 -3.89
C ASN A 326 8.21 -14.59 -4.92
N HIS A 327 8.28 -13.27 -5.05
CA HIS A 327 7.57 -12.51 -6.06
C HIS A 327 8.51 -12.09 -7.21
N PRO A 328 8.02 -12.00 -8.47
CA PRO A 328 6.68 -12.43 -8.87
C PRO A 328 6.53 -13.95 -8.82
N GLU A 329 5.30 -14.42 -8.57
CA GLU A 329 5.01 -15.84 -8.59
C GLU A 329 4.98 -16.38 -10.03
N ASN A 330 5.47 -17.62 -10.22
CA ASN A 330 5.54 -18.25 -11.53
C ASN A 330 4.15 -18.41 -12.17
N ASP A 331 3.14 -18.78 -11.39
CA ASP A 331 1.75 -18.91 -11.85
C ASP A 331 1.20 -17.58 -12.40
N LEU A 332 1.48 -16.46 -11.74
CA LEU A 332 1.11 -15.14 -12.25
C LEU A 332 1.78 -14.86 -13.61
N LEU A 333 3.10 -15.08 -13.69
CA LEU A 333 3.84 -14.87 -14.94
C LEU A 333 3.25 -15.69 -16.08
N ALA A 334 2.93 -16.97 -15.86
CA ALA A 334 2.28 -17.80 -16.85
C ALA A 334 0.93 -17.23 -17.31
N ARG A 335 0.11 -16.74 -16.37
CA ARG A 335 -1.17 -16.09 -16.68
C ARG A 335 -1.00 -14.83 -17.51
N ILE A 336 -0.01 -13.99 -17.19
CA ILE A 336 0.29 -12.76 -17.95
C ILE A 336 0.62 -13.10 -19.41
N PHE A 337 1.47 -14.10 -19.63
CA PHE A 337 1.84 -14.55 -20.98
C PHE A 337 0.65 -15.11 -21.75
N ILE A 338 -0.18 -15.95 -21.12
CA ILE A 338 -1.37 -16.53 -21.74
C ILE A 338 -2.45 -15.49 -22.05
N ASN A 339 -2.59 -14.46 -21.20
CA ASN A 339 -3.52 -13.34 -21.44
C ASN A 339 -3.05 -12.37 -22.54
N GLY A 340 -1.82 -12.51 -23.03
CA GLY A 340 -1.31 -11.71 -24.14
C GLY A 340 -1.09 -10.24 -23.80
N ILE A 341 -0.65 -9.94 -22.56
CA ILE A 341 -0.21 -8.60 -22.18
C ILE A 341 1.05 -8.29 -22.98
N LYS A 342 1.05 -7.19 -23.75
CA LYS A 342 2.11 -6.91 -24.71
C LYS A 342 3.44 -6.60 -24.04
N ASP A 343 3.44 -5.75 -23.03
CA ASP A 343 4.65 -5.27 -22.37
C ASP A 343 4.57 -5.49 -20.85
N ILE A 344 5.62 -6.07 -20.29
CA ILE A 344 5.76 -6.28 -18.84
C ILE A 344 7.02 -5.57 -18.38
N TYR A 345 6.90 -4.69 -17.37
CA TYR A 345 7.99 -3.90 -16.84
C TYR A 345 8.32 -4.32 -15.42
N PHE A 346 9.60 -4.61 -15.19
CA PHE A 346 10.17 -4.93 -13.88
C PHE A 346 11.17 -3.85 -13.50
N ASN A 347 11.07 -3.30 -12.30
CA ASN A 347 12.03 -2.31 -11.78
C ASN A 347 13.36 -2.92 -11.35
N TYR A 348 13.47 -4.26 -11.33
CA TYR A 348 14.69 -5.02 -11.07
C TYR A 348 14.84 -6.19 -12.05
N GLU A 349 16.03 -6.75 -12.08
CA GLU A 349 16.25 -8.09 -12.59
C GLU A 349 15.69 -9.11 -11.62
N ILE A 350 14.93 -10.09 -12.13
CA ILE A 350 14.29 -11.14 -11.35
C ILE A 350 14.87 -12.51 -11.72
N ARG A 351 14.75 -13.49 -10.82
CA ARG A 351 15.28 -14.84 -11.02
C ARG A 351 14.74 -15.58 -12.26
N GLN A 352 13.54 -15.21 -12.72
CA GLN A 352 12.89 -15.82 -13.87
C GLN A 352 13.27 -15.19 -15.23
N LYS A 353 14.18 -14.21 -15.25
CA LYS A 353 14.52 -13.43 -16.46
C LYS A 353 14.83 -14.31 -17.67
N GLU A 354 15.75 -15.27 -17.55
CA GLU A 354 16.16 -16.12 -18.65
C GLU A 354 15.01 -16.96 -19.23
N GLN A 355 14.14 -17.50 -18.36
CA GLN A 355 12.96 -18.25 -18.76
C GLN A 355 11.97 -17.34 -19.51
N ILE A 356 11.72 -16.16 -19.00
CA ILE A 356 10.83 -15.15 -19.61
C ILE A 356 11.35 -14.78 -21.00
N LEU A 357 12.65 -14.44 -21.13
CA LEU A 357 13.26 -14.07 -22.40
C LEU A 357 13.19 -15.21 -23.43
N SER A 358 13.33 -16.46 -22.99
CA SER A 358 13.24 -17.62 -23.87
C SER A 358 11.84 -17.87 -24.46
N CYS A 359 10.79 -17.38 -23.81
CA CYS A 359 9.40 -17.64 -24.17
C CYS A 359 8.69 -16.42 -24.81
N GLN A 360 9.22 -15.20 -24.63
CA GLN A 360 8.51 -13.98 -25.05
C GLN A 360 8.16 -13.94 -26.55
N GLY A 361 9.00 -14.53 -27.42
CA GLY A 361 8.70 -14.62 -28.86
C GLY A 361 7.53 -15.52 -29.19
N GLU A 362 7.30 -16.60 -28.44
CA GLU A 362 6.17 -17.53 -28.64
C GLU A 362 4.83 -16.87 -28.28
N TYR A 363 4.82 -16.03 -27.24
CA TYR A 363 3.59 -15.41 -26.70
C TYR A 363 3.38 -13.97 -27.17
N ALA A 364 4.24 -13.42 -28.02
CA ALA A 364 4.20 -12.02 -28.46
C ALA A 364 4.18 -11.03 -27.28
N VAL A 365 4.91 -11.32 -26.21
CA VAL A 365 5.08 -10.51 -25.01
C VAL A 365 6.49 -9.97 -24.98
N THR A 366 6.68 -8.71 -24.62
CA THR A 366 7.98 -8.10 -24.40
C THR A 366 8.18 -7.83 -22.91
N ALA A 367 9.25 -8.36 -22.33
CA ALA A 367 9.61 -8.12 -20.95
C ALA A 367 10.79 -7.16 -20.85
N HIS A 368 10.62 -6.13 -20.04
CA HIS A 368 11.59 -5.05 -19.78
C HIS A 368 12.09 -5.18 -18.34
N PHE A 369 13.41 -5.26 -18.13
CA PHE A 369 14.03 -5.43 -16.82
C PHE A 369 14.85 -4.20 -16.45
N GLU A 370 14.87 -3.88 -15.15
CA GLU A 370 15.58 -2.71 -14.60
C GLU A 370 15.11 -1.37 -15.17
N GLU A 371 13.86 -1.33 -15.66
CA GLU A 371 13.28 -0.10 -16.19
C GLU A 371 12.78 0.80 -15.05
N ASN A 372 13.43 1.96 -14.94
CA ASN A 372 13.12 2.95 -13.90
C ASN A 372 12.21 4.09 -14.40
N LYS A 373 11.98 4.20 -15.71
CA LYS A 373 11.10 5.20 -16.31
C LYS A 373 10.37 4.60 -17.51
N ILE A 374 9.06 4.83 -17.55
CA ILE A 374 8.19 4.40 -18.65
C ILE A 374 7.45 5.63 -19.15
N GLU A 375 7.53 5.89 -20.44
CA GLU A 375 6.72 6.92 -21.08
C GLU A 375 5.43 6.28 -21.63
N VAL A 376 4.29 6.86 -21.24
CA VAL A 376 2.98 6.44 -21.73
C VAL A 376 2.54 7.47 -22.78
N LYS A 377 2.86 7.20 -24.05
CA LYS A 377 2.40 7.99 -25.20
C LYS A 377 1.36 7.17 -25.96
N ARG A 378 0.31 7.82 -26.42
CA ARG A 378 -0.49 7.34 -27.55
C ARG A 378 0.00 7.96 -28.84
#